data_a3a0318eac8831ee21f635e7009056c6
#
_entry.id   a3a0318eac8831ee21f635e7009056c6
#
_cell.length_a   1.000
_cell.length_b   1.000
_cell.length_c   1.000
_cell.angle_alpha   90.00
_cell.angle_beta   90.00
_cell.angle_gamma   90.00
#
_symmetry.space_group_name_H-M   'P 1'
#
loop_
_entity.id
_entity.type
_entity.pdbx_description
1 polymer ?
#
loop_
_entity_poly.entity_id
_entity_poly.type
_entity_poly.pdbx_seq_one_letter_code
_entity_poly.pdbx_strand_id
1 'polypeptide(L)'
;MNSEPDATPSPTTRSQPPPAHPHLPHLPHLPHLLHEHPDPIMHQPPASALATPGLPAVSERLYNQDLAPTKVEGRRWSAYNIFALWANDVHSLGNYGFALGLFALGLGGWQILVSLGIGAALLFFLLSLSGFMGIKTGVPFPVMSRIAFGIHGAQIPALIRGAVAVVWFGIQTYLASLVLRVLLIALSPGLKDMDHNSILGLSTLGWLTFVFLWIVQVIIVRYGMDMIRKYEAYAGPIILVTLAALAVWMFTNAGSIAWATPDSLTGGAMWREIFVGGALWVSIYATFLLNFCDFTRNSKSRRSIVKGNFWGIPLNVLLFGLIAVVLAGAQFKISGVFIASPADIVQTIPNTFLLVIAALALLVLTIAVNLIANFVAPIYALTNLFPRKLNFFRAGLLSAVIGLVILPWNLYKSPVVINYFLGGLGGLLGPLFGVIITDYWLIRRTKINVPELYTDAPTATYFYRGGVNPRAIAAFVPAAIVALAIAFVPLFKPVSPFSWFFGAGIAALSYYVLADRHRDYHDVSGEPIAIPSVH
;
A
#
# COMPACT_ATOMS: atom_id res chain seq x y z
N MET A 1 15.28 -39.34 -63.49
CA MET A 1 15.00 -38.53 -64.69
C MET A 1 15.21 -37.10 -64.26
N ASN A 2 16.38 -36.63 -64.54
CA ASN A 2 16.76 -35.50 -65.41
C ASN A 2 16.24 -34.16 -64.89
N SER A 3 16.96 -33.09 -64.70
CA SER A 3 18.36 -32.71 -64.99
C SER A 3 18.50 -31.26 -64.54
N GLU A 4 19.55 -30.91 -63.89
CA GLU A 4 20.19 -29.59 -63.90
C GLU A 4 20.53 -29.15 -65.36
N PRO A 5 20.99 -27.89 -65.65
CA PRO A 5 21.91 -27.07 -64.85
C PRO A 5 21.84 -25.53 -65.07
N ASP A 6 22.56 -24.83 -64.23
CA ASP A 6 23.61 -23.81 -64.51
C ASP A 6 23.28 -22.36 -64.86
N ALA A 7 23.81 -21.40 -64.07
CA ALA A 7 24.86 -20.46 -64.44
C ALA A 7 24.95 -19.22 -63.53
N THR A 8 26.07 -19.12 -62.81
CA THR A 8 26.63 -17.85 -62.29
C THR A 8 27.18 -16.98 -63.42
N PRO A 9 27.39 -15.65 -63.20
CA PRO A 9 28.70 -15.18 -62.79
C PRO A 9 28.77 -13.94 -61.84
N SER A 10 29.85 -13.89 -61.07
CA SER A 10 30.45 -12.73 -60.41
C SER A 10 31.36 -11.96 -61.39
N PRO A 11 32.20 -10.93 -61.05
CA PRO A 11 32.29 -10.01 -59.89
C PRO A 11 32.64 -8.56 -60.32
N THR A 12 32.60 -7.55 -59.39
CA THR A 12 33.48 -6.34 -59.45
C THR A 12 33.64 -5.71 -58.05
N THR A 13 34.73 -5.83 -57.47
CA THR A 13 35.93 -5.06 -57.08
C THR A 13 35.75 -3.66 -56.45
N ARG A 14 36.31 -3.55 -55.22
CA ARG A 14 37.13 -2.47 -54.60
C ARG A 14 36.41 -1.22 -54.07
N SER A 15 36.69 -0.81 -52.81
CA SER A 15 37.96 -0.30 -52.29
C SER A 15 37.97 -0.20 -50.75
N GLN A 16 39.12 -0.51 -50.13
CA GLN A 16 39.44 -0.29 -48.70
C GLN A 16 39.89 1.14 -48.43
N PRO A 17 39.66 1.70 -47.23
CA PRO A 17 40.37 2.83 -46.65
C PRO A 17 41.53 2.37 -45.73
N PRO A 18 42.54 3.28 -45.46
CA PRO A 18 43.83 2.92 -44.87
C PRO A 18 43.79 2.84 -43.31
N PRO A 19 44.92 2.34 -42.69
CA PRO A 19 44.95 2.03 -41.25
C PRO A 19 45.19 3.23 -40.37
N ALA A 20 44.53 3.27 -39.18
CA ALA A 20 44.74 4.28 -38.17
C ALA A 20 45.84 3.88 -37.16
N HIS A 21 46.63 4.86 -36.76
CA HIS A 21 47.73 4.79 -35.81
C HIS A 21 47.22 4.55 -34.35
N PRO A 22 48.06 3.95 -33.47
CA PRO A 22 47.68 3.65 -32.10
C PRO A 22 47.82 4.90 -31.20
N HIS A 23 46.76 5.25 -30.49
CA HIS A 23 46.82 6.24 -29.41
C HIS A 23 46.83 5.57 -28.05
N LEU A 24 47.72 6.04 -27.20
CA LEU A 24 47.94 5.72 -25.79
C LEU A 24 46.71 5.93 -24.92
N PRO A 25 46.54 5.21 -23.80
CA PRO A 25 45.38 5.32 -22.91
C PRO A 25 45.48 6.57 -22.03
N HIS A 26 44.48 7.42 -22.11
CA HIS A 26 44.25 8.49 -21.16
C HIS A 26 43.58 7.97 -19.89
N LEU A 27 44.15 8.30 -18.74
CA LEU A 27 43.60 8.10 -17.40
C LEU A 27 42.25 8.80 -17.25
N PRO A 28 41.26 8.21 -16.55
CA PRO A 28 39.99 8.87 -16.32
C PRO A 28 40.12 9.96 -15.25
N HIS A 29 39.75 11.16 -15.63
CA HIS A 29 39.57 12.27 -14.69
C HIS A 29 38.38 11.98 -13.76
N LEU A 30 38.62 12.05 -12.45
CA LEU A 30 37.59 12.09 -11.40
C LEU A 30 36.65 13.31 -11.66
N PRO A 31 35.34 13.15 -11.72
CA PRO A 31 34.45 14.29 -11.73
C PRO A 31 34.33 14.88 -10.33
N HIS A 32 34.50 16.18 -10.25
CA HIS A 32 34.28 17.01 -9.08
C HIS A 32 32.87 16.79 -8.52
N LEU A 33 32.78 16.21 -7.34
CA LEU A 33 31.59 16.18 -6.49
C LEU A 33 31.47 17.53 -5.79
N LEU A 34 31.00 18.55 -6.43
CA LEU A 34 30.44 19.79 -5.85
C LEU A 34 29.90 20.66 -7.01
N HIS A 35 28.74 20.28 -7.55
CA HIS A 35 27.88 21.24 -8.24
C HIS A 35 26.60 21.36 -7.44
N GLU A 36 26.42 22.54 -6.88
CA GLU A 36 25.17 23.06 -6.35
C GLU A 36 24.03 22.75 -7.32
N HIS A 37 23.08 21.92 -6.88
CA HIS A 37 21.81 21.82 -7.55
C HIS A 37 21.01 23.09 -7.20
N PRO A 38 20.67 23.94 -8.17
CA PRO A 38 19.67 24.96 -7.91
C PRO A 38 18.38 24.26 -7.51
N ASP A 39 17.75 24.73 -6.44
CA ASP A 39 16.40 24.32 -6.06
C ASP A 39 15.50 24.44 -7.30
N PRO A 40 14.86 23.37 -7.78
CA PRO A 40 13.88 23.50 -8.82
C PRO A 40 12.64 24.16 -8.19
N ILE A 41 12.58 25.48 -8.26
CA ILE A 41 11.29 26.17 -8.26
C ILE A 41 10.61 25.65 -9.53
N MET A 42 9.86 24.54 -9.40
CA MET A 42 9.09 24.01 -10.50
C MET A 42 7.98 25.02 -10.79
N HIS A 43 8.24 25.93 -11.72
CA HIS A 43 7.19 26.70 -12.36
C HIS A 43 6.26 25.69 -13.04
N GLN A 44 5.03 25.54 -12.54
CA GLN A 44 4.00 24.87 -13.32
C GLN A 44 3.85 25.65 -14.63
N PRO A 45 3.84 24.97 -15.79
CA PRO A 45 3.64 25.65 -17.05
C PRO A 45 2.27 26.35 -17.02
N PRO A 46 2.13 27.49 -17.71
CA PRO A 46 0.85 28.17 -17.81
C PRO A 46 -0.20 27.23 -18.41
N ALA A 47 -1.46 27.39 -18.00
CA ALA A 47 -2.57 26.54 -18.43
C ALA A 47 -2.67 26.36 -19.95
N SER A 48 -2.26 27.38 -20.72
CA SER A 48 -2.17 27.34 -22.19
C SER A 48 -1.16 26.32 -22.73
N ALA A 49 -0.10 26.00 -21.96
CA ALA A 49 0.91 25.01 -22.35
C ALA A 49 0.44 23.55 -22.14
N LEU A 50 -0.66 23.36 -21.42
CA LEU A 50 -1.27 22.04 -21.16
C LEU A 50 -2.39 21.71 -22.16
N ALA A 51 -2.74 22.63 -23.06
CA ALA A 51 -3.81 22.42 -24.04
C ALA A 51 -3.30 21.57 -25.21
N THR A 52 -3.93 20.42 -25.42
CA THR A 52 -3.75 19.60 -26.63
C THR A 52 -4.90 19.90 -27.58
N PRO A 53 -4.67 20.15 -28.87
CA PRO A 53 -5.73 20.42 -29.83
C PRO A 53 -6.81 19.30 -29.80
N GLY A 54 -8.08 19.68 -29.63
CA GLY A 54 -9.22 18.74 -29.58
C GLY A 54 -9.48 18.12 -28.20
N LEU A 55 -8.66 18.39 -27.19
CA LEU A 55 -8.92 17.94 -25.81
C LEU A 55 -9.38 19.12 -24.92
N PRO A 56 -10.14 18.85 -23.85
CA PRO A 56 -10.56 19.90 -22.92
C PRO A 56 -9.35 20.54 -22.24
N ALA A 57 -9.43 21.84 -21.98
CA ALA A 57 -8.39 22.58 -21.27
C ALA A 57 -8.17 22.00 -19.89
N VAL A 58 -6.91 21.78 -19.53
CA VAL A 58 -6.51 21.25 -18.22
C VAL A 58 -6.58 22.36 -17.18
N SER A 59 -7.28 22.10 -16.08
CA SER A 59 -7.40 23.04 -14.96
C SER A 59 -6.20 22.94 -14.03
N GLU A 60 -5.56 24.07 -13.74
CA GLU A 60 -4.48 24.15 -12.74
C GLU A 60 -4.91 23.77 -11.32
N ARG A 61 -6.22 23.80 -11.04
CA ARG A 61 -6.79 23.37 -9.75
C ARG A 61 -6.89 21.86 -9.63
N LEU A 62 -6.81 21.14 -10.73
CA LEU A 62 -6.99 19.69 -10.80
C LEU A 62 -5.72 18.96 -11.27
N TYR A 63 -4.78 19.69 -11.85
CA TYR A 63 -3.54 19.13 -12.38
C TYR A 63 -2.36 19.35 -11.45
N ASN A 64 -1.56 18.32 -11.33
CA ASN A 64 -0.23 18.33 -10.74
C ASN A 64 0.57 17.21 -11.43
N GLN A 65 1.87 17.40 -11.61
CA GLN A 65 2.72 16.42 -12.29
C GLN A 65 2.71 15.05 -11.60
N ASP A 66 2.68 15.01 -10.27
CA ASP A 66 2.64 13.77 -9.50
C ASP A 66 1.29 13.05 -9.61
N LEU A 67 0.23 13.79 -9.94
CA LEU A 67 -1.12 13.27 -10.18
C LEU A 67 -1.38 12.93 -11.65
N ALA A 68 -0.50 13.31 -12.57
CA ALA A 68 -0.66 13.08 -13.99
C ALA A 68 -0.70 11.59 -14.35
N PRO A 69 -1.36 11.20 -15.46
CA PRO A 69 -1.38 9.82 -15.90
C PRO A 69 0.02 9.30 -16.21
N THR A 70 0.37 8.13 -15.70
CA THR A 70 1.65 7.48 -15.99
C THR A 70 1.68 6.98 -17.43
N LYS A 71 2.63 7.45 -18.24
CA LYS A 71 2.83 6.97 -19.61
C LYS A 71 3.24 5.49 -19.62
N VAL A 72 2.85 4.77 -20.67
CA VAL A 72 3.13 3.32 -20.78
C VAL A 72 4.63 3.04 -20.75
N GLU A 73 5.44 3.83 -21.46
CA GLU A 73 6.91 3.68 -21.51
C GLU A 73 7.59 3.90 -20.16
N GLY A 74 6.99 4.69 -19.27
CA GLY A 74 7.50 4.97 -17.92
C GLY A 74 7.18 3.90 -16.88
N ARG A 75 6.38 2.88 -17.21
CA ARG A 75 5.90 1.88 -16.24
C ARG A 75 6.96 0.84 -15.94
N ARG A 76 7.37 0.75 -14.68
CA ARG A 76 8.50 -0.10 -14.26
C ARG A 76 8.13 -1.23 -13.31
N TRP A 77 6.91 -1.26 -12.77
CA TRP A 77 6.51 -2.29 -11.82
C TRP A 77 6.23 -3.62 -12.51
N SER A 78 7.07 -4.59 -12.25
CA SER A 78 6.94 -5.99 -12.71
C SER A 78 6.06 -6.80 -11.76
N ALA A 79 5.81 -8.08 -12.10
CA ALA A 79 5.17 -9.03 -11.19
C ALA A 79 5.95 -9.20 -9.89
N TYR A 80 7.28 -9.16 -9.95
CA TYR A 80 8.13 -9.21 -8.76
C TYR A 80 7.93 -8.00 -7.85
N ASN A 81 7.80 -6.78 -8.39
CA ASN A 81 7.58 -5.60 -7.56
C ASN A 81 6.21 -5.63 -6.85
N ILE A 82 5.17 -6.14 -7.54
CA ILE A 82 3.85 -6.35 -6.91
C ILE A 82 3.93 -7.45 -5.85
N PHE A 83 4.62 -8.57 -6.13
CA PHE A 83 4.89 -9.60 -5.13
C PHE A 83 5.64 -9.04 -3.93
N ALA A 84 6.72 -8.28 -4.13
CA ALA A 84 7.54 -7.72 -3.07
C ALA A 84 6.75 -6.74 -2.18
N LEU A 85 5.85 -5.92 -2.77
CA LEU A 85 4.91 -5.10 -2.02
C LEU A 85 4.11 -5.95 -1.03
N TRP A 86 3.50 -7.05 -1.49
CA TRP A 86 2.73 -7.94 -0.63
C TRP A 86 3.60 -8.77 0.32
N ALA A 87 4.82 -9.14 -0.11
CA ALA A 87 5.77 -9.84 0.77
C ALA A 87 6.12 -8.99 1.99
N ASN A 88 6.22 -7.68 1.84
CA ASN A 88 6.42 -6.77 2.96
C ASN A 88 5.13 -6.58 3.78
N ASP A 89 4.03 -6.22 3.14
CA ASP A 89 2.81 -5.83 3.86
C ASP A 89 2.15 -6.99 4.62
N VAL A 90 2.06 -8.17 4.00
CA VAL A 90 1.47 -9.36 4.62
C VAL A 90 2.22 -9.76 5.88
N HIS A 91 3.55 -9.63 5.89
CA HIS A 91 4.37 -9.98 7.04
C HIS A 91 4.55 -8.83 8.05
N SER A 92 3.70 -7.81 8.03
CA SER A 92 3.74 -6.72 9.01
C SER A 92 3.55 -7.22 10.45
N LEU A 93 4.14 -6.51 11.41
CA LEU A 93 4.00 -6.86 12.83
C LEU A 93 2.53 -6.86 13.27
N GLY A 94 1.72 -5.93 12.75
CA GLY A 94 0.29 -5.86 13.04
C GLY A 94 -0.47 -7.10 12.54
N ASN A 95 -0.13 -7.60 11.37
CA ASN A 95 -0.73 -8.81 10.81
C ASN A 95 -0.38 -10.06 11.61
N TYR A 96 0.86 -10.16 12.10
CA TYR A 96 1.23 -11.23 13.03
C TYR A 96 0.43 -11.14 14.34
N GLY A 97 0.27 -9.95 14.91
CA GLY A 97 -0.58 -9.75 16.07
C GLY A 97 -2.02 -10.21 15.84
N PHE A 98 -2.56 -9.94 14.66
CA PHE A 98 -3.89 -10.43 14.26
C PHE A 98 -3.95 -11.97 14.20
N ALA A 99 -3.00 -12.62 13.49
CA ALA A 99 -2.98 -14.08 13.35
C ALA A 99 -2.78 -14.80 14.70
N LEU A 100 -1.89 -14.27 15.56
CA LEU A 100 -1.68 -14.74 16.93
C LEU A 100 -2.95 -14.56 17.77
N GLY A 101 -3.69 -13.46 17.54
CA GLY A 101 -5.00 -13.23 18.18
C GLY A 101 -6.04 -14.28 17.82
N LEU A 102 -6.07 -14.78 16.59
CA LEU A 102 -6.96 -15.89 16.18
C LEU A 102 -6.66 -17.19 16.95
N PHE A 103 -5.38 -17.45 17.21
CA PHE A 103 -4.98 -18.60 18.03
C PHE A 103 -5.45 -18.44 19.48
N ALA A 104 -5.31 -17.24 20.05
CA ALA A 104 -5.80 -16.92 21.39
C ALA A 104 -7.34 -17.00 21.52
N LEU A 105 -8.09 -16.80 20.44
CA LEU A 105 -9.55 -16.96 20.39
C LEU A 105 -9.99 -18.43 20.29
N GLY A 106 -9.07 -19.39 20.27
CA GLY A 106 -9.36 -20.82 20.23
C GLY A 106 -9.41 -21.44 18.83
N LEU A 107 -8.92 -20.74 17.80
CA LEU A 107 -8.70 -21.36 16.49
C LEU A 107 -7.37 -22.13 16.50
N GLY A 108 -7.39 -23.38 16.07
CA GLY A 108 -6.18 -24.17 15.86
C GLY A 108 -5.46 -23.82 14.56
N GLY A 109 -4.28 -24.41 14.33
CA GLY A 109 -3.43 -24.07 13.20
C GLY A 109 -4.11 -24.21 11.85
N TRP A 110 -4.81 -25.32 11.57
CA TRP A 110 -5.48 -25.48 10.29
C TRP A 110 -6.69 -24.54 10.12
N GLN A 111 -7.41 -24.22 11.20
CA GLN A 111 -8.53 -23.26 11.16
C GLN A 111 -8.05 -21.86 10.82
N ILE A 112 -6.90 -21.43 11.38
CA ILE A 112 -6.26 -20.16 11.05
C ILE A 112 -5.85 -20.13 9.57
N LEU A 113 -5.24 -21.21 9.06
CA LEU A 113 -4.88 -21.30 7.65
C LEU A 113 -6.09 -21.23 6.73
N VAL A 114 -7.19 -21.90 7.06
CA VAL A 114 -8.44 -21.83 6.30
C VAL A 114 -9.04 -20.42 6.36
N SER A 115 -9.08 -19.81 7.54
CA SER A 115 -9.58 -18.46 7.75
C SER A 115 -8.82 -17.43 6.89
N LEU A 116 -7.50 -17.44 6.98
CA LEU A 116 -6.62 -16.58 6.18
C LEU A 116 -6.72 -16.88 4.69
N GLY A 117 -6.84 -18.16 4.32
CA GLY A 117 -7.01 -18.61 2.93
C GLY A 117 -8.29 -18.09 2.28
N ILE A 118 -9.42 -18.12 3.00
CA ILE A 118 -10.69 -17.54 2.54
C ILE A 118 -10.52 -16.03 2.30
N GLY A 119 -9.98 -15.32 3.29
CA GLY A 119 -9.74 -13.88 3.16
C GLY A 119 -8.78 -13.55 2.01
N ALA A 120 -7.70 -14.32 1.86
CA ALA A 120 -6.71 -14.11 0.80
C ALA A 120 -7.26 -14.39 -0.60
N ALA A 121 -8.10 -15.41 -0.77
CA ALA A 121 -8.76 -15.70 -2.04
C ALA A 121 -9.68 -14.53 -2.47
N LEU A 122 -10.46 -14.00 -1.53
CA LEU A 122 -11.32 -12.85 -1.80
C LEU A 122 -10.49 -11.58 -2.09
N LEU A 123 -9.44 -11.34 -1.31
CA LEU A 123 -8.52 -10.22 -1.54
C LEU A 123 -7.82 -10.31 -2.90
N PHE A 124 -7.38 -11.49 -3.32
CA PHE A 124 -6.78 -11.67 -4.66
C PHE A 124 -7.72 -11.20 -5.76
N PHE A 125 -9.00 -11.54 -5.67
CA PHE A 125 -10.01 -11.10 -6.62
C PHE A 125 -10.25 -9.59 -6.55
N LEU A 126 -10.56 -9.06 -5.37
CA LEU A 126 -10.91 -7.64 -5.19
C LEU A 126 -9.74 -6.70 -5.50
N LEU A 127 -8.51 -7.05 -5.08
CA LEU A 127 -7.31 -6.26 -5.38
C LEU A 127 -6.94 -6.34 -6.85
N SER A 128 -7.20 -7.45 -7.54
CA SER A 128 -7.01 -7.53 -8.99
C SER A 128 -7.97 -6.61 -9.73
N LEU A 129 -9.25 -6.55 -9.32
CA LEU A 129 -10.21 -5.59 -9.87
C LEU A 129 -9.78 -4.14 -9.64
N SER A 130 -9.37 -3.79 -8.43
CA SER A 130 -8.86 -2.46 -8.08
C SER A 130 -7.56 -2.14 -8.85
N GLY A 131 -6.64 -3.09 -8.93
CA GLY A 131 -5.38 -2.92 -9.65
C GLY A 131 -5.54 -2.68 -11.15
N PHE A 132 -6.52 -3.30 -11.78
CA PHE A 132 -6.80 -3.09 -13.21
C PHE A 132 -7.29 -1.67 -13.52
N MET A 133 -7.91 -0.99 -12.56
CA MET A 133 -8.27 0.42 -12.69
C MET A 133 -7.01 1.29 -12.84
N GLY A 134 -5.98 1.05 -12.03
CA GLY A 134 -4.73 1.81 -12.06
C GLY A 134 -3.98 1.66 -13.38
N ILE A 135 -3.76 0.43 -13.84
CA ILE A 135 -3.04 0.20 -15.11
C ILE A 135 -3.82 0.71 -16.33
N LYS A 136 -5.15 0.66 -16.30
CA LYS A 136 -6.00 1.17 -17.39
C LYS A 136 -5.89 2.68 -17.52
N THR A 137 -5.97 3.40 -16.42
CA THR A 137 -6.08 4.86 -16.41
C THR A 137 -4.76 5.59 -16.20
N GLY A 138 -3.79 4.93 -15.55
CA GLY A 138 -2.50 5.53 -15.20
C GLY A 138 -2.56 6.57 -14.07
N VAL A 139 -3.72 6.78 -13.42
CA VAL A 139 -3.91 7.83 -12.43
C VAL A 139 -3.90 7.32 -10.99
N PRO A 140 -3.50 8.14 -9.99
CA PRO A 140 -3.55 7.76 -8.59
C PRO A 140 -4.97 7.85 -8.03
N PHE A 141 -5.15 7.28 -6.83
CA PHE A 141 -6.46 7.11 -6.18
C PHE A 141 -7.30 8.41 -6.07
N PRO A 142 -6.77 9.58 -5.67
CA PRO A 142 -7.58 10.79 -5.62
C PRO A 142 -8.16 11.19 -6.97
N VAL A 143 -7.38 11.02 -8.05
CA VAL A 143 -7.84 11.29 -9.42
C VAL A 143 -8.81 10.19 -9.88
N MET A 144 -8.53 8.92 -9.56
CA MET A 144 -9.44 7.80 -9.81
C MET A 144 -10.82 8.05 -9.19
N SER A 145 -10.83 8.58 -7.97
CA SER A 145 -12.08 8.88 -7.25
C SER A 145 -12.95 9.94 -7.95
N ARG A 146 -12.37 10.80 -8.80
CA ARG A 146 -13.14 11.78 -9.60
C ARG A 146 -14.13 11.11 -10.54
N ILE A 147 -13.85 9.88 -10.97
CA ILE A 147 -14.71 9.11 -11.85
C ILE A 147 -16.10 8.93 -11.25
N ALA A 148 -16.15 8.46 -10.00
CA ALA A 148 -17.39 8.16 -9.29
C ALA A 148 -17.96 9.37 -8.54
N PHE A 149 -17.11 10.14 -7.86
CA PHE A 149 -17.51 11.22 -6.93
C PHE A 149 -17.56 12.60 -7.57
N GLY A 150 -16.94 12.80 -8.74
CA GLY A 150 -16.78 14.10 -9.39
C GLY A 150 -15.46 14.78 -9.01
N ILE A 151 -15.10 15.83 -9.75
CA ILE A 151 -13.79 16.49 -9.64
C ILE A 151 -13.54 17.12 -8.24
N HIS A 152 -14.57 17.59 -7.56
CA HIS A 152 -14.51 18.12 -6.20
C HIS A 152 -14.93 17.10 -5.15
N GLY A 153 -15.93 16.26 -5.46
CA GLY A 153 -16.41 15.19 -4.58
C GLY A 153 -15.33 14.16 -4.25
N ALA A 154 -14.34 13.97 -5.13
CA ALA A 154 -13.20 13.08 -4.94
C ALA A 154 -12.33 13.43 -3.71
N GLN A 155 -12.43 14.66 -3.17
CA GLN A 155 -11.76 15.00 -1.93
C GLN A 155 -12.26 14.16 -0.74
N ILE A 156 -13.52 13.72 -0.74
CA ILE A 156 -14.07 12.90 0.34
C ILE A 156 -13.31 11.57 0.48
N PRO A 157 -13.29 10.68 -0.53
CA PRO A 157 -12.52 9.44 -0.43
C PRO A 157 -11.02 9.67 -0.26
N ALA A 158 -10.45 10.68 -0.92
CA ALA A 158 -9.03 10.99 -0.82
C ALA A 158 -8.61 11.39 0.60
N LEU A 159 -9.35 12.29 1.25
CA LEU A 159 -9.05 12.76 2.60
C LEU A 159 -9.32 11.70 3.66
N ILE A 160 -10.40 10.93 3.54
CA ILE A 160 -10.67 9.80 4.45
C ILE A 160 -9.51 8.81 4.40
N ARG A 161 -9.10 8.38 3.19
CA ARG A 161 -7.98 7.45 3.03
C ARG A 161 -6.64 8.05 3.50
N GLY A 162 -6.41 9.33 3.20
CA GLY A 162 -5.21 10.06 3.63
C GLY A 162 -5.12 10.20 5.14
N ALA A 163 -6.20 10.59 5.82
CA ALA A 163 -6.25 10.74 7.27
C ALA A 163 -5.99 9.39 7.99
N VAL A 164 -6.63 8.32 7.53
CA VAL A 164 -6.38 6.97 8.03
C VAL A 164 -4.90 6.60 7.92
N ALA A 165 -4.28 6.90 6.77
CA ALA A 165 -2.89 6.57 6.55
C ALA A 165 -1.93 7.39 7.42
N VAL A 166 -2.21 8.68 7.66
CA VAL A 166 -1.38 9.52 8.56
C VAL A 166 -1.38 8.98 9.99
N VAL A 167 -2.53 8.54 10.49
CA VAL A 167 -2.62 7.92 11.83
C VAL A 167 -1.80 6.63 11.88
N TRP A 168 -1.96 5.76 10.89
CA TRP A 168 -1.17 4.54 10.80
C TRP A 168 0.32 4.78 10.59
N PHE A 169 0.71 5.80 9.82
CA PHE A 169 2.11 6.18 9.66
C PHE A 169 2.75 6.49 11.01
N GLY A 170 2.09 7.29 11.83
CA GLY A 170 2.57 7.59 13.17
C GLY A 170 2.66 6.35 14.07
N ILE A 171 1.61 5.52 14.10
CA ILE A 171 1.57 4.28 14.90
C ILE A 171 2.67 3.30 14.45
N GLN A 172 2.85 3.07 13.16
CA GLN A 172 3.88 2.16 12.65
C GLN A 172 5.29 2.68 12.92
N THR A 173 5.51 4.01 12.82
CA THR A 173 6.80 4.62 13.20
C THR A 173 7.08 4.43 14.70
N TYR A 174 6.06 4.55 15.55
CA TYR A 174 6.17 4.26 16.96
C TYR A 174 6.50 2.79 17.23
N LEU A 175 5.82 1.84 16.59
CA LEU A 175 6.11 0.41 16.74
C LEU A 175 7.54 0.07 16.29
N ALA A 176 8.01 0.65 15.18
CA ALA A 176 9.40 0.52 14.75
C ALA A 176 10.37 1.11 15.78
N SER A 177 10.02 2.23 16.41
CA SER A 177 10.86 2.84 17.46
C SER A 177 11.03 1.95 18.68
N LEU A 178 10.02 1.14 19.02
CA LEU A 178 10.13 0.15 20.10
C LEU A 178 11.16 -0.94 19.75
N VAL A 179 11.18 -1.42 18.51
CA VAL A 179 12.16 -2.40 18.04
C VAL A 179 13.57 -1.81 18.09
N LEU A 180 13.75 -0.58 17.59
CA LEU A 180 15.04 0.11 17.62
C LEU A 180 15.52 0.35 19.06
N ARG A 181 14.62 0.70 19.97
CA ARG A 181 14.93 0.87 21.39
C ARG A 181 15.47 -0.42 22.01
N VAL A 182 14.81 -1.55 21.75
CA VAL A 182 15.25 -2.87 22.21
C VAL A 182 16.66 -3.18 21.68
N LEU A 183 16.88 -2.95 20.38
CA LEU A 183 18.19 -3.14 19.76
C LEU A 183 19.28 -2.29 20.42
N LEU A 184 19.03 -1.01 20.63
CA LEU A 184 20.01 -0.09 21.22
C LEU A 184 20.34 -0.46 22.67
N ILE A 185 19.35 -0.85 23.48
CA ILE A 185 19.56 -1.30 24.86
C ILE A 185 20.36 -2.62 24.89
N ALA A 186 20.09 -3.54 23.93
CA ALA A 186 20.86 -4.78 23.84
C ALA A 186 22.34 -4.55 23.51
N LEU A 187 22.64 -3.54 22.68
CA LEU A 187 24.02 -3.16 22.31
C LEU A 187 24.71 -2.29 23.38
N SER A 188 23.95 -1.47 24.08
CA SER A 188 24.44 -0.56 25.10
C SER A 188 23.45 -0.47 26.27
N PRO A 189 23.58 -1.34 27.29
CA PRO A 189 22.63 -1.42 28.41
C PRO A 189 22.46 -0.11 29.19
N GLY A 190 23.48 0.77 29.23
CA GLY A 190 23.40 2.08 29.87
C GLY A 190 22.36 3.03 29.26
N LEU A 191 21.94 2.80 28.01
CA LEU A 191 20.88 3.58 27.40
C LEU A 191 19.52 3.38 28.07
N LYS A 192 19.35 2.32 28.86
CA LYS A 192 18.14 2.08 29.65
C LYS A 192 17.84 3.22 30.63
N ASP A 193 18.88 3.93 31.10
CA ASP A 193 18.70 5.08 32.00
C ASP A 193 17.91 6.22 31.34
N MET A 194 18.02 6.36 30.01
CA MET A 194 17.25 7.34 29.22
C MET A 194 15.78 6.93 29.02
N ASP A 195 15.37 5.77 29.50
CA ASP A 195 14.03 5.22 29.34
C ASP A 195 13.13 5.42 30.57
N HIS A 196 13.66 6.00 31.65
CA HIS A 196 12.93 6.18 32.92
C HIS A 196 12.09 7.46 32.98
N ASN A 197 12.30 8.42 32.07
CA ASN A 197 11.52 9.66 32.02
C ASN A 197 10.35 9.57 31.04
N SER A 198 9.47 10.56 31.10
CA SER A 198 8.34 10.67 30.16
C SER A 198 8.13 12.12 29.73
N ILE A 199 8.24 12.39 28.44
CA ILE A 199 8.00 13.68 27.81
C ILE A 199 6.88 13.47 26.79
N LEU A 200 5.71 14.07 26.99
CA LEU A 200 4.52 13.89 26.14
C LEU A 200 4.13 12.42 25.89
N GLY A 201 4.47 11.52 26.84
CA GLY A 201 4.13 10.10 26.75
C GLY A 201 5.22 9.19 26.19
N LEU A 202 6.39 9.72 25.78
CA LEU A 202 7.59 8.97 25.40
C LEU A 202 8.76 9.29 26.31
N SER A 203 9.62 8.30 26.53
CA SER A 203 10.93 8.51 27.16
C SER A 203 11.89 9.27 26.22
N THR A 204 13.00 9.77 26.77
CA THR A 204 14.05 10.41 25.95
C THR A 204 14.57 9.44 24.88
N LEU A 205 14.84 8.17 25.24
CA LEU A 205 15.24 7.16 24.27
C LEU A 205 14.13 6.88 23.23
N GLY A 206 12.86 6.86 23.66
CA GLY A 206 11.70 6.74 22.79
C GLY A 206 11.62 7.87 21.76
N TRP A 207 11.87 9.12 22.17
CA TRP A 207 11.91 10.26 21.26
C TRP A 207 13.07 10.16 20.25
N LEU A 208 14.26 9.81 20.69
CA LEU A 208 15.43 9.66 19.82
C LEU A 208 15.20 8.58 18.76
N THR A 209 14.68 7.42 19.16
CA THR A 209 14.42 6.32 18.24
C THR A 209 13.27 6.63 17.28
N PHE A 210 12.21 7.28 17.75
CA PHE A 210 11.08 7.71 16.90
C PHE A 210 11.52 8.73 15.87
N VAL A 211 12.19 9.81 16.29
CA VAL A 211 12.61 10.89 15.38
C VAL A 211 13.64 10.37 14.38
N PHE A 212 14.58 9.51 14.80
CA PHE A 212 15.53 8.89 13.89
C PHE A 212 14.81 8.13 12.76
N LEU A 213 13.87 7.25 13.09
CA LEU A 213 13.12 6.49 12.10
C LEU A 213 12.19 7.37 11.26
N TRP A 214 11.62 8.41 11.85
CA TRP A 214 10.84 9.41 11.14
C TRP A 214 11.70 10.10 10.05
N ILE A 215 12.91 10.53 10.39
CA ILE A 215 13.86 11.13 9.44
C ILE A 215 14.24 10.15 8.33
N VAL A 216 14.57 8.90 8.67
CA VAL A 216 14.92 7.87 7.67
C VAL A 216 13.81 7.70 6.64
N GLN A 217 12.55 7.62 7.07
CA GLN A 217 11.40 7.47 6.17
C GLN A 217 11.19 8.71 5.29
N VAL A 218 11.33 9.92 5.85
CA VAL A 218 11.24 11.17 5.08
C VAL A 218 12.34 11.25 4.01
N ILE A 219 13.57 10.81 4.34
CA ILE A 219 14.67 10.74 3.37
C ILE A 219 14.34 9.78 2.22
N ILE A 220 13.81 8.59 2.51
CA ILE A 220 13.42 7.62 1.47
C ILE A 220 12.36 8.21 0.54
N VAL A 221 11.34 8.85 1.12
CA VAL A 221 10.23 9.46 0.37
C VAL A 221 10.69 10.62 -0.52
N ARG A 222 11.75 11.34 -0.14
CA ARG A 222 12.33 12.40 -0.97
C ARG A 222 12.66 11.94 -2.39
N TYR A 223 13.05 10.67 -2.56
CA TYR A 223 13.41 10.10 -3.86
C TYR A 223 12.22 9.48 -4.62
N GLY A 224 11.00 9.65 -4.12
CA GLY A 224 9.75 9.31 -4.80
C GLY A 224 9.46 7.82 -4.94
N MET A 225 8.48 7.51 -5.78
CA MET A 225 7.94 6.14 -5.96
C MET A 225 8.96 5.12 -6.47
N ASP A 226 10.00 5.53 -7.21
CA ASP A 226 11.02 4.59 -7.70
C ASP A 226 11.92 4.11 -6.55
N MET A 227 12.24 4.97 -5.59
CA MET A 227 12.98 4.57 -4.39
C MET A 227 12.14 3.65 -3.51
N ILE A 228 10.85 3.95 -3.32
CA ILE A 228 9.93 3.07 -2.58
C ILE A 228 9.91 1.69 -3.26
N ARG A 229 9.73 1.62 -4.58
CA ARG A 229 9.76 0.36 -5.35
C ARG A 229 11.06 -0.43 -5.13
N LYS A 230 12.22 0.24 -5.15
CA LYS A 230 13.52 -0.41 -4.93
C LYS A 230 13.64 -0.91 -3.50
N TYR A 231 13.25 -0.10 -2.51
CA TYR A 231 13.26 -0.48 -1.11
C TYR A 231 12.43 -1.75 -0.88
N GLU A 232 11.19 -1.79 -1.38
CA GLU A 232 10.31 -2.94 -1.27
C GLU A 232 10.91 -4.20 -1.91
N ALA A 233 11.55 -4.05 -3.07
CA ALA A 233 12.16 -5.16 -3.79
C ALA A 233 13.30 -5.84 -3.02
N TYR A 234 14.03 -5.11 -2.20
CA TYR A 234 15.10 -5.66 -1.34
C TYR A 234 14.57 -6.10 0.03
N ALA A 235 13.64 -5.35 0.62
CA ALA A 235 13.09 -5.66 1.93
C ALA A 235 12.32 -7.00 1.93
N GLY A 236 11.53 -7.29 0.90
CA GLY A 236 10.69 -8.49 0.83
C GLY A 236 11.44 -9.80 1.09
N PRO A 237 12.51 -10.13 0.33
CA PRO A 237 13.29 -11.35 0.57
C PRO A 237 13.93 -11.39 1.96
N ILE A 238 14.45 -10.26 2.46
CA ILE A 238 15.07 -10.16 3.80
C ILE A 238 14.06 -10.58 4.86
N ILE A 239 12.84 -10.07 4.76
CA ILE A 239 11.77 -10.33 5.72
C ILE A 239 11.33 -11.80 5.67
N LEU A 240 11.07 -12.34 4.48
CA LEU A 240 10.66 -13.73 4.31
C LEU A 240 11.69 -14.68 4.91
N VAL A 241 12.97 -14.48 4.61
CA VAL A 241 14.06 -15.31 5.15
C VAL A 241 14.17 -15.17 6.67
N THR A 242 14.10 -13.94 7.19
CA THR A 242 14.23 -13.71 8.63
C THR A 242 13.08 -14.31 9.43
N LEU A 243 11.83 -14.12 8.98
CA LEU A 243 10.67 -14.67 9.70
C LEU A 243 10.58 -16.19 9.58
N ALA A 244 10.96 -16.76 8.43
CA ALA A 244 11.08 -18.22 8.29
C ALA A 244 12.19 -18.77 9.21
N ALA A 245 13.34 -18.13 9.28
CA ALA A 245 14.42 -18.51 10.19
C ALA A 245 14.00 -18.40 11.66
N LEU A 246 13.27 -17.32 12.03
CA LEU A 246 12.73 -17.16 13.38
C LEU A 246 11.73 -18.30 13.72
N ALA A 247 10.86 -18.66 12.80
CA ALA A 247 9.92 -19.78 13.00
C ALA A 247 10.65 -21.11 13.17
N VAL A 248 11.67 -21.39 12.36
CA VAL A 248 12.52 -22.60 12.51
C VAL A 248 13.26 -22.58 13.85
N TRP A 249 13.84 -21.46 14.26
CA TRP A 249 14.51 -21.31 15.54
C TRP A 249 13.55 -21.58 16.72
N MET A 250 12.36 -21.00 16.68
CA MET A 250 11.33 -21.22 17.69
C MET A 250 10.88 -22.69 17.74
N PHE A 251 10.67 -23.31 16.58
CA PHE A 251 10.31 -24.72 16.48
C PHE A 251 11.40 -25.62 17.12
N THR A 252 12.67 -25.38 16.79
CA THR A 252 13.80 -26.17 17.33
C THR A 252 13.93 -26.02 18.83
N ASN A 253 13.71 -24.81 19.39
CA ASN A 253 13.75 -24.58 20.83
C ASN A 253 12.55 -25.21 21.57
N ALA A 254 11.39 -25.25 20.95
CA ALA A 254 10.19 -25.87 21.53
C ALA A 254 10.19 -27.41 21.41
N GLY A 255 10.94 -27.96 20.47
CA GLY A 255 10.95 -29.39 20.12
C GLY A 255 9.66 -29.88 19.46
N SER A 256 8.55 -29.18 19.63
CA SER A 256 7.25 -29.42 19.02
C SER A 256 6.40 -28.16 19.05
N ILE A 257 5.29 -28.13 18.31
CA ILE A 257 4.34 -27.02 18.35
C ILE A 257 2.97 -27.48 18.85
N ALA A 258 2.29 -26.59 19.57
CA ALA A 258 0.87 -26.77 19.88
C ALA A 258 0.04 -26.32 18.67
N TRP A 259 -0.59 -27.25 17.96
CA TRP A 259 -1.51 -26.95 16.86
C TRP A 259 -2.87 -26.44 17.33
N ALA A 260 -3.21 -26.70 18.57
CA ALA A 260 -4.46 -26.29 19.19
C ALA A 260 -4.25 -26.09 20.68
N THR A 261 -5.06 -25.24 21.29
CA THR A 261 -5.14 -25.11 22.75
C THR A 261 -6.18 -26.08 23.34
N PRO A 262 -6.15 -26.36 24.66
CA PRO A 262 -7.17 -27.18 25.31
C PRO A 262 -8.60 -26.66 25.10
N ASP A 263 -8.76 -25.32 24.99
CA ASP A 263 -10.04 -24.62 24.82
C ASP A 263 -10.37 -24.36 23.34
N SER A 264 -9.85 -25.19 22.42
CA SER A 264 -10.07 -24.99 20.97
C SER A 264 -11.54 -25.12 20.60
N LEU A 265 -12.01 -24.20 19.78
CA LEU A 265 -13.37 -24.14 19.27
C LEU A 265 -13.68 -25.35 18.36
N THR A 266 -14.93 -25.82 18.42
CA THR A 266 -15.44 -26.89 17.57
C THR A 266 -16.82 -26.55 16.99
N GLY A 267 -17.25 -27.34 16.00
CA GLY A 267 -18.59 -27.21 15.41
C GLY A 267 -18.91 -25.83 14.83
N GLY A 268 -20.12 -25.36 15.07
CA GLY A 268 -20.62 -24.11 14.54
C GLY A 268 -19.85 -22.85 15.01
N ALA A 269 -19.40 -22.84 16.27
CA ALA A 269 -18.59 -21.74 16.83
C ALA A 269 -17.25 -21.64 16.11
N MET A 270 -16.60 -22.74 15.83
CA MET A 270 -15.36 -22.81 15.07
C MET A 270 -15.54 -22.23 13.65
N TRP A 271 -16.55 -22.69 12.91
CA TRP A 271 -16.79 -22.18 11.56
C TRP A 271 -17.12 -20.69 11.54
N ARG A 272 -17.90 -20.24 12.54
CA ARG A 272 -18.19 -18.82 12.69
C ARG A 272 -16.90 -18.00 12.82
N GLU A 273 -16.00 -18.40 13.70
CA GLU A 273 -14.73 -17.66 13.92
C GLU A 273 -13.77 -17.80 12.72
N ILE A 274 -13.80 -18.90 11.96
CA ILE A 274 -13.08 -19.00 10.68
C ILE A 274 -13.56 -17.94 9.70
N PHE A 275 -14.87 -17.77 9.50
CA PHE A 275 -15.40 -16.74 8.60
C PHE A 275 -15.18 -15.32 9.13
N VAL A 276 -15.29 -15.11 10.44
CA VAL A 276 -14.98 -13.84 11.09
C VAL A 276 -13.51 -13.46 10.86
N GLY A 277 -12.58 -14.37 11.08
CA GLY A 277 -11.16 -14.13 10.84
C GLY A 277 -10.87 -13.80 9.36
N GLY A 278 -11.48 -14.54 8.42
CA GLY A 278 -11.36 -14.25 6.99
C GLY A 278 -11.93 -12.88 6.61
N ALA A 279 -13.07 -12.51 7.18
CA ALA A 279 -13.68 -11.19 6.95
C ALA A 279 -12.83 -10.04 7.52
N LEU A 280 -12.31 -10.20 8.72
CA LEU A 280 -11.41 -9.23 9.34
C LEU A 280 -10.10 -9.10 8.56
N TRP A 281 -9.58 -10.21 8.01
CA TRP A 281 -8.41 -10.17 7.12
C TRP A 281 -8.66 -9.29 5.90
N VAL A 282 -9.82 -9.41 5.25
CA VAL A 282 -10.21 -8.51 4.16
C VAL A 282 -10.32 -7.05 4.63
N SER A 283 -10.90 -6.83 5.81
CA SER A 283 -11.09 -5.50 6.38
C SER A 283 -9.77 -4.78 6.69
N ILE A 284 -8.72 -5.51 7.11
CA ILE A 284 -7.36 -4.98 7.29
C ILE A 284 -6.84 -4.38 5.97
N TYR A 285 -7.13 -5.03 4.84
CA TYR A 285 -6.72 -4.59 3.50
C TYR A 285 -7.68 -3.59 2.84
N ALA A 286 -8.72 -3.14 3.54
CA ALA A 286 -9.69 -2.16 3.01
C ALA A 286 -9.03 -0.88 2.49
N THR A 287 -7.92 -0.47 3.10
CA THR A 287 -7.11 0.66 2.67
C THR A 287 -6.50 0.43 1.29
N PHE A 288 -5.86 -0.71 1.06
CA PHE A 288 -5.29 -1.07 -0.24
C PHE A 288 -6.34 -1.34 -1.30
N LEU A 289 -7.49 -1.90 -0.94
CA LEU A 289 -8.62 -2.09 -1.85
C LEU A 289 -9.03 -0.77 -2.52
N LEU A 290 -8.95 0.34 -1.79
CA LEU A 290 -9.21 1.67 -2.35
C LEU A 290 -8.09 2.18 -3.23
N ASN A 291 -6.85 2.19 -2.73
CA ASN A 291 -5.76 2.92 -3.38
C ASN A 291 -4.69 2.04 -4.05
N PHE A 292 -4.99 0.78 -4.34
CA PHE A 292 -4.03 -0.10 -5.04
C PHE A 292 -3.64 0.43 -6.43
N CYS A 293 -4.50 1.25 -7.04
CA CYS A 293 -4.19 1.97 -8.26
C CYS A 293 -2.97 2.90 -8.15
N ASP A 294 -2.61 3.40 -6.97
CA ASP A 294 -1.42 4.23 -6.76
C ASP A 294 -0.13 3.50 -7.15
N PHE A 295 -0.11 2.19 -6.99
CA PHE A 295 1.01 1.31 -7.34
C PHE A 295 0.85 0.75 -8.76
N THR A 296 -0.32 0.23 -9.09
CA THR A 296 -0.56 -0.47 -10.35
C THR A 296 -0.61 0.44 -11.56
N ARG A 297 -0.79 1.76 -11.38
CA ARG A 297 -0.59 2.76 -12.45
C ARG A 297 0.80 2.69 -13.09
N ASN A 298 1.77 2.18 -12.33
CA ASN A 298 3.15 2.00 -12.76
C ASN A 298 3.45 0.57 -13.24
N SER A 299 2.47 -0.33 -13.28
CA SER A 299 2.66 -1.73 -13.68
C SER A 299 2.84 -1.87 -15.18
N LYS A 300 3.77 -2.77 -15.58
CA LYS A 300 4.08 -3.04 -16.99
C LYS A 300 2.91 -3.68 -17.74
N SER A 301 2.12 -4.53 -17.08
CA SER A 301 1.02 -5.25 -17.73
C SER A 301 -0.01 -5.74 -16.70
N ARG A 302 -1.24 -6.05 -17.15
CA ARG A 302 -2.25 -6.75 -16.34
C ARG A 302 -1.73 -8.10 -15.82
N ARG A 303 -0.96 -8.82 -16.64
CA ARG A 303 -0.36 -10.09 -16.26
C ARG A 303 0.62 -9.93 -15.10
N SER A 304 1.36 -8.80 -15.03
CA SER A 304 2.23 -8.47 -13.89
C SER A 304 1.42 -8.32 -12.61
N ILE A 305 0.26 -7.65 -12.65
CA ILE A 305 -0.62 -7.48 -11.49
C ILE A 305 -1.16 -8.85 -11.04
N VAL A 306 -1.74 -9.64 -11.96
CA VAL A 306 -2.32 -10.95 -11.60
C VAL A 306 -1.27 -11.89 -11.02
N LYS A 307 -0.10 -12.00 -11.66
CA LYS A 307 1.00 -12.85 -11.16
C LYS A 307 1.53 -12.35 -9.81
N GLY A 308 1.77 -11.04 -9.69
CA GLY A 308 2.26 -10.47 -8.43
C GLY A 308 1.26 -10.63 -7.29
N ASN A 309 -0.03 -10.41 -7.55
CA ASN A 309 -1.09 -10.65 -6.56
C ASN A 309 -1.22 -12.14 -6.21
N PHE A 310 -1.14 -13.05 -7.18
CA PHE A 310 -1.28 -14.49 -6.91
C PHE A 310 -0.17 -15.00 -5.98
N TRP A 311 1.09 -14.69 -6.28
CA TRP A 311 2.21 -15.08 -5.43
C TRP A 311 2.24 -14.30 -4.12
N GLY A 312 1.88 -13.02 -4.16
CA GLY A 312 1.97 -12.12 -3.02
C GLY A 312 0.79 -12.18 -2.05
N ILE A 313 -0.39 -12.69 -2.47
CA ILE A 313 -1.58 -12.75 -1.62
C ILE A 313 -1.93 -14.20 -1.31
N PRO A 314 -2.55 -15.02 -2.15
CA PRO A 314 -2.95 -16.37 -1.72
C PRO A 314 -1.79 -17.19 -1.17
N LEU A 315 -0.72 -17.30 -1.90
CA LEU A 315 0.39 -18.18 -1.50
C LEU A 315 1.22 -17.59 -0.36
N ASN A 316 1.50 -16.29 -0.41
CA ASN A 316 2.27 -15.63 0.63
C ASN A 316 1.49 -15.51 1.94
N VAL A 317 0.16 -15.32 1.91
CA VAL A 317 -0.69 -15.32 3.12
C VAL A 317 -0.75 -16.71 3.76
N LEU A 318 -0.75 -17.78 2.97
CA LEU A 318 -0.67 -19.13 3.53
C LEU A 318 0.70 -19.39 4.17
N LEU A 319 1.79 -18.94 3.55
CA LEU A 319 3.13 -18.99 4.16
C LEU A 319 3.19 -18.16 5.45
N PHE A 320 2.66 -16.95 5.43
CA PHE A 320 2.51 -16.09 6.61
C PHE A 320 1.73 -16.79 7.72
N GLY A 321 0.58 -17.38 7.38
CA GLY A 321 -0.24 -18.13 8.33
C GLY A 321 0.51 -19.31 8.93
N LEU A 322 1.26 -20.06 8.13
CA LEU A 322 2.10 -21.15 8.62
C LEU A 322 3.17 -20.65 9.58
N ILE A 323 3.89 -19.60 9.24
CA ILE A 323 4.90 -18.97 10.12
C ILE A 323 4.22 -18.53 11.43
N ALA A 324 3.07 -17.86 11.36
CA ALA A 324 2.35 -17.38 12.53
C ALA A 324 1.91 -18.55 13.44
N VAL A 325 1.39 -19.65 12.87
CA VAL A 325 1.00 -20.85 13.62
C VAL A 325 2.19 -21.51 14.29
N VAL A 326 3.32 -21.59 13.59
CA VAL A 326 4.56 -22.15 14.18
C VAL A 326 5.05 -21.27 15.32
N LEU A 327 5.11 -19.95 15.14
CA LEU A 327 5.53 -19.02 16.18
C LEU A 327 4.61 -19.08 17.41
N ALA A 328 3.28 -19.04 17.21
CA ALA A 328 2.30 -19.10 18.27
C ALA A 328 2.36 -20.45 19.01
N GLY A 329 2.34 -21.55 18.26
CA GLY A 329 2.33 -22.91 18.82
C GLY A 329 3.63 -23.27 19.55
N ALA A 330 4.79 -22.84 19.03
CA ALA A 330 6.07 -23.02 19.68
C ALA A 330 6.16 -22.18 20.96
N GLN A 331 5.77 -20.92 20.90
CA GLN A 331 5.79 -20.01 22.05
C GLN A 331 4.88 -20.51 23.18
N PHE A 332 3.66 -20.93 22.82
CA PHE A 332 2.73 -21.52 23.80
C PHE A 332 3.29 -22.78 24.43
N LYS A 333 4.00 -23.62 23.67
CA LYS A 333 4.66 -24.82 24.20
C LYS A 333 5.77 -24.51 25.18
N ILE A 334 6.54 -23.44 24.95
CA ILE A 334 7.66 -23.05 25.81
C ILE A 334 7.18 -22.39 27.10
N SER A 335 6.23 -21.46 27.02
CA SER A 335 5.87 -20.56 28.13
C SER A 335 4.44 -20.73 28.66
N GLY A 336 3.57 -21.44 27.95
CA GLY A 336 2.14 -21.50 28.27
C GLY A 336 1.38 -20.19 28.02
N VAL A 337 2.04 -19.18 27.45
CA VAL A 337 1.49 -17.83 27.21
C VAL A 337 1.59 -17.48 25.74
N PHE A 338 0.58 -16.78 25.22
CA PHE A 338 0.62 -16.22 23.87
C PHE A 338 1.42 -14.91 23.86
N ILE A 339 2.40 -14.82 22.98
CA ILE A 339 3.11 -13.57 22.69
C ILE A 339 2.46 -12.93 21.45
N ALA A 340 2.10 -11.66 21.59
CA ALA A 340 1.30 -10.96 20.58
C ALA A 340 2.10 -10.46 19.37
N SER A 341 3.45 -10.52 19.38
CA SER A 341 4.27 -9.89 18.34
C SER A 341 5.59 -10.64 18.11
N PRO A 342 6.04 -10.78 16.84
CA PRO A 342 7.40 -11.24 16.55
C PRO A 342 8.50 -10.38 17.21
N ALA A 343 8.26 -9.09 17.46
CA ALA A 343 9.19 -8.22 18.16
C ALA A 343 9.43 -8.68 19.60
N ASP A 344 8.40 -9.17 20.28
CA ASP A 344 8.53 -9.71 21.64
C ASP A 344 9.30 -11.04 21.63
N ILE A 345 9.12 -11.85 20.58
CA ILE A 345 9.89 -13.10 20.42
C ILE A 345 11.37 -12.79 20.20
N VAL A 346 11.70 -11.77 19.40
CA VAL A 346 13.10 -11.38 19.16
C VAL A 346 13.82 -11.00 20.47
N GLN A 347 13.13 -10.37 21.42
CA GLN A 347 13.69 -10.04 22.73
C GLN A 347 14.11 -11.28 23.55
N THR A 348 13.51 -12.43 23.28
CA THR A 348 13.84 -13.69 23.97
C THR A 348 15.08 -14.40 23.40
N ILE A 349 15.64 -13.91 22.28
CA ILE A 349 16.84 -14.50 21.66
C ILE A 349 18.05 -14.24 22.55
N PRO A 350 18.69 -15.27 23.12
CA PRO A 350 19.80 -15.08 24.09
C PRO A 350 21.11 -14.63 23.41
N ASN A 351 21.27 -14.91 22.12
CA ASN A 351 22.47 -14.53 21.38
C ASN A 351 22.30 -13.11 20.81
N THR A 352 23.11 -12.16 21.31
CA THR A 352 23.08 -10.75 20.93
C THR A 352 23.25 -10.54 19.41
N PHE A 353 24.11 -11.30 18.73
CA PHE A 353 24.31 -11.17 17.29
C PHE A 353 23.05 -11.56 16.50
N LEU A 354 22.41 -12.66 16.85
CA LEU A 354 21.15 -13.09 16.23
C LEU A 354 20.01 -12.12 16.53
N LEU A 355 19.94 -11.59 17.77
CA LEU A 355 18.99 -10.57 18.16
C LEU A 355 19.14 -9.31 17.30
N VAL A 356 20.39 -8.85 17.10
CA VAL A 356 20.69 -7.67 16.26
C VAL A 356 20.22 -7.88 14.83
N ILE A 357 20.52 -9.03 14.21
CA ILE A 357 20.10 -9.34 12.85
C ILE A 357 18.56 -9.36 12.74
N ALA A 358 17.90 -10.05 13.67
CA ALA A 358 16.45 -10.15 13.68
C ALA A 358 15.79 -8.78 13.90
N ALA A 359 16.29 -7.97 14.82
CA ALA A 359 15.78 -6.62 15.07
C ALA A 359 15.98 -5.69 13.86
N LEU A 360 17.14 -5.73 13.21
CA LEU A 360 17.37 -4.96 11.97
C LEU A 360 16.42 -5.38 10.85
N ALA A 361 16.17 -6.67 10.68
CA ALA A 361 15.22 -7.15 9.70
C ALA A 361 13.77 -6.68 10.00
N LEU A 362 13.36 -6.69 11.28
CA LEU A 362 12.06 -6.15 11.68
C LEU A 362 11.96 -4.63 11.47
N LEU A 363 13.04 -3.88 11.62
CA LEU A 363 13.08 -2.45 11.29
C LEU A 363 12.91 -2.22 9.80
N VAL A 364 13.66 -2.97 8.97
CA VAL A 364 13.51 -2.92 7.51
C VAL A 364 12.08 -3.23 7.09
N LEU A 365 11.46 -4.26 7.67
CA LEU A 365 10.07 -4.63 7.47
C LEU A 365 9.12 -3.47 7.81
N THR A 366 9.22 -2.93 9.02
CA THR A 366 8.27 -1.94 9.50
C THR A 366 8.35 -0.65 8.69
N ILE A 367 9.56 -0.26 8.25
CA ILE A 367 9.75 0.85 7.32
C ILE A 367 9.10 0.53 5.97
N ALA A 368 9.32 -0.66 5.39
CA ALA A 368 8.71 -1.05 4.11
C ALA A 368 7.18 -0.94 4.17
N VAL A 369 6.56 -1.60 5.13
CA VAL A 369 5.10 -1.55 5.33
C VAL A 369 4.61 -0.10 5.44
N ASN A 370 5.30 0.72 6.22
CA ASN A 370 4.89 2.09 6.47
C ASN A 370 4.96 2.95 5.21
N LEU A 371 5.99 2.77 4.38
CA LEU A 371 6.15 3.49 3.12
C LEU A 371 4.98 3.21 2.16
N ILE A 372 4.62 1.94 1.95
CA ILE A 372 3.57 1.58 0.98
C ILE A 372 2.16 1.77 1.54
N ALA A 373 1.89 1.34 2.76
CA ALA A 373 0.54 1.38 3.32
C ALA A 373 0.13 2.77 3.78
N ASN A 374 1.06 3.56 4.32
CA ASN A 374 0.72 4.72 5.12
C ASN A 374 1.33 6.04 4.62
N PHE A 375 2.33 6.01 3.72
CA PHE A 375 2.97 7.24 3.23
C PHE A 375 2.44 7.68 1.86
N VAL A 376 2.23 6.76 0.93
CA VAL A 376 1.83 7.08 -0.46
C VAL A 376 0.45 7.71 -0.53
N ALA A 377 -0.53 7.16 0.20
CA ALA A 377 -1.92 7.64 0.14
C ALA A 377 -2.10 9.10 0.59
N PRO A 378 -1.57 9.54 1.76
CA PRO A 378 -1.72 10.94 2.17
C PRO A 378 -0.92 11.89 1.29
N ILE A 379 0.20 11.46 0.69
CA ILE A 379 0.93 12.26 -0.28
C ILE A 379 0.03 12.63 -1.45
N TYR A 380 -0.59 11.64 -2.09
CA TYR A 380 -1.48 11.91 -3.21
C TYR A 380 -2.76 12.67 -2.79
N ALA A 381 -3.30 12.38 -1.60
CA ALA A 381 -4.47 13.11 -1.07
C ALA A 381 -4.16 14.60 -0.86
N LEU A 382 -3.05 14.93 -0.23
CA LEU A 382 -2.63 16.33 0.01
C LEU A 382 -2.21 17.04 -1.27
N THR A 383 -1.51 16.35 -2.19
CA THR A 383 -1.20 16.89 -3.51
C THR A 383 -2.47 17.19 -4.30
N ASN A 384 -3.50 16.33 -4.20
CA ASN A 384 -4.80 16.57 -4.84
C ASN A 384 -5.58 17.73 -4.21
N LEU A 385 -5.42 17.93 -2.89
CA LEU A 385 -6.06 19.04 -2.18
C LEU A 385 -5.40 20.39 -2.50
N PHE A 386 -4.07 20.41 -2.63
CA PHE A 386 -3.28 21.61 -2.90
C PHE A 386 -2.34 21.45 -4.11
N PRO A 387 -2.87 21.19 -5.31
CA PRO A 387 -2.05 20.78 -6.46
C PRO A 387 -1.04 21.85 -6.93
N ARG A 388 -1.30 23.13 -6.65
CA ARG A 388 -0.38 24.23 -6.98
C ARG A 388 0.75 24.44 -5.96
N LYS A 389 0.60 23.92 -4.73
CA LYS A 389 1.52 24.21 -3.61
C LYS A 389 2.37 23.01 -3.21
N LEU A 390 1.81 21.80 -3.35
CA LEU A 390 2.42 20.58 -2.90
C LEU A 390 2.85 19.70 -4.08
N ASN A 391 4.06 19.20 -4.01
CA ASN A 391 4.56 18.10 -4.81
C ASN A 391 4.66 16.84 -3.92
N PHE A 392 5.08 15.71 -4.49
CA PHE A 392 5.20 14.44 -3.78
C PHE A 392 6.00 14.57 -2.47
N PHE A 393 7.17 15.22 -2.50
CA PHE A 393 8.00 15.37 -1.31
C PHE A 393 7.41 16.32 -0.26
N ARG A 394 6.91 17.50 -0.68
CA ARG A 394 6.31 18.46 0.25
C ARG A 394 5.04 17.90 0.92
N ALA A 395 4.22 17.18 0.18
CA ALA A 395 3.06 16.48 0.71
C ALA A 395 3.48 15.36 1.67
N GLY A 396 4.55 14.63 1.36
CA GLY A 396 5.13 13.62 2.23
C GLY A 396 5.65 14.21 3.54
N LEU A 397 6.40 15.29 3.47
CA LEU A 397 6.89 15.98 4.67
C LEU A 397 5.73 16.49 5.54
N LEU A 398 4.71 17.11 4.93
CA LEU A 398 3.51 17.56 5.65
C LEU A 398 2.79 16.39 6.33
N SER A 399 2.63 15.26 5.62
CA SER A 399 2.03 14.04 6.18
C SER A 399 2.83 13.50 7.37
N ALA A 400 4.16 13.49 7.24
CA ALA A 400 5.05 13.04 8.31
C ALA A 400 4.98 13.95 9.55
N VAL A 401 4.92 15.27 9.34
CA VAL A 401 4.76 16.24 10.45
C VAL A 401 3.42 16.04 11.15
N ILE A 402 2.32 15.88 10.40
CA ILE A 402 1.01 15.60 11.01
C ILE A 402 1.06 14.30 11.80
N GLY A 403 1.67 13.24 11.24
CA GLY A 403 1.84 11.94 11.90
C GLY A 403 2.66 11.99 13.18
N LEU A 404 3.56 12.96 13.33
CA LEU A 404 4.30 13.22 14.57
C LEU A 404 3.43 14.02 15.58
N VAL A 405 2.80 15.10 15.12
CA VAL A 405 2.06 16.04 15.98
C VAL A 405 0.83 15.41 16.67
N ILE A 406 0.22 14.40 16.04
CA ILE A 406 -0.91 13.67 16.66
C ILE A 406 -0.49 12.79 17.84
N LEU A 407 0.81 12.73 18.19
CA LEU A 407 1.35 11.94 19.31
C LEU A 407 0.87 10.47 19.26
N PRO A 408 1.22 9.72 18.20
CA PRO A 408 0.59 8.45 17.84
C PRO A 408 0.74 7.36 18.91
N TRP A 409 1.77 7.40 19.73
CA TRP A 409 1.95 6.50 20.88
C TRP A 409 0.85 6.65 21.93
N ASN A 410 0.31 7.86 22.14
CA ASN A 410 -0.80 8.07 23.05
C ASN A 410 -2.12 7.54 22.47
N LEU A 411 -2.31 7.67 21.15
CA LEU A 411 -3.46 7.07 20.45
C LEU A 411 -3.40 5.53 20.53
N TYR A 412 -2.24 4.96 20.25
CA TYR A 412 -2.03 3.49 20.26
C TYR A 412 -2.21 2.87 21.64
N LYS A 413 -1.79 3.57 22.71
CA LYS A 413 -1.94 3.09 24.09
C LYS A 413 -3.38 3.15 24.59
N SER A 414 -4.29 3.83 23.91
CA SER A 414 -5.70 3.93 24.29
C SER A 414 -6.54 2.84 23.61
N PRO A 415 -7.01 1.80 24.33
CA PRO A 415 -7.85 0.76 23.75
C PRO A 415 -9.14 1.31 23.13
N VAL A 416 -9.70 2.35 23.74
CA VAL A 416 -10.93 3.01 23.27
C VAL A 416 -10.68 3.65 21.90
N VAL A 417 -9.62 4.47 21.78
CA VAL A 417 -9.29 5.16 20.53
C VAL A 417 -8.99 4.14 19.42
N ILE A 418 -8.20 3.10 19.70
CA ILE A 418 -7.87 2.07 18.72
C ILE A 418 -9.11 1.30 18.27
N ASN A 419 -10.00 0.92 19.18
CA ASN A 419 -11.24 0.21 18.82
C ASN A 419 -12.16 1.06 17.94
N TYR A 420 -12.36 2.33 18.27
CA TYR A 420 -13.15 3.25 17.44
C TYR A 420 -12.47 3.52 16.08
N PHE A 421 -11.16 3.63 16.07
CA PHE A 421 -10.41 3.82 14.83
C PHE A 421 -10.53 2.61 13.91
N LEU A 422 -10.24 1.39 14.41
CA LEU A 422 -10.31 0.17 13.61
C LEU A 422 -11.74 -0.14 13.13
N GLY A 423 -12.73 0.02 14.01
CA GLY A 423 -14.13 -0.14 13.64
C GLY A 423 -14.58 0.88 12.60
N GLY A 424 -14.14 2.15 12.74
CA GLY A 424 -14.42 3.21 11.80
C GLY A 424 -13.85 2.97 10.40
N LEU A 425 -12.71 2.29 10.30
CA LEU A 425 -12.13 1.92 9.00
C LEU A 425 -13.10 1.05 8.19
N GLY A 426 -13.64 -0.02 8.79
CA GLY A 426 -14.61 -0.88 8.12
C GLY A 426 -15.85 -0.08 7.67
N GLY A 427 -16.38 0.75 8.56
CA GLY A 427 -17.58 1.54 8.31
C GLY A 427 -17.46 2.60 7.22
N LEU A 428 -16.27 3.15 6.99
CA LEU A 428 -16.06 4.21 5.99
C LEU A 428 -15.46 3.68 4.68
N LEU A 429 -14.47 2.80 4.74
CA LEU A 429 -13.75 2.37 3.55
C LEU A 429 -14.57 1.39 2.70
N GLY A 430 -15.42 0.56 3.30
CA GLY A 430 -16.32 -0.35 2.59
C GLY A 430 -17.26 0.38 1.63
N PRO A 431 -18.06 1.34 2.12
CA PRO A 431 -18.94 2.14 1.26
C PRO A 431 -18.22 2.88 0.14
N LEU A 432 -17.06 3.47 0.39
CA LEU A 432 -16.24 4.10 -0.65
C LEU A 432 -15.83 3.11 -1.74
N PHE A 433 -15.36 1.93 -1.32
CA PHE A 433 -15.01 0.86 -2.25
C PHE A 433 -16.22 0.42 -3.08
N GLY A 434 -17.37 0.21 -2.43
CA GLY A 434 -18.61 -0.19 -3.10
C GLY A 434 -19.03 0.76 -4.21
N VAL A 435 -19.00 2.08 -3.96
CA VAL A 435 -19.32 3.10 -4.99
C VAL A 435 -18.30 3.06 -6.13
N ILE A 436 -17.01 3.10 -5.83
CA ILE A 436 -15.94 3.22 -6.84
C ILE A 436 -15.89 1.98 -7.74
N ILE A 437 -15.95 0.79 -7.16
CA ILE A 437 -15.86 -0.46 -7.92
C ILE A 437 -17.08 -0.66 -8.82
N THR A 438 -18.26 -0.30 -8.32
CA THR A 438 -19.51 -0.38 -9.07
C THR A 438 -19.53 0.62 -10.23
N ASP A 439 -19.11 1.87 -9.99
CA ASP A 439 -19.05 2.87 -11.05
C ASP A 439 -18.13 2.41 -12.18
N TYR A 440 -16.92 2.00 -11.85
CA TYR A 440 -15.93 1.64 -12.85
C TYR A 440 -16.31 0.39 -13.65
N TRP A 441 -16.72 -0.70 -12.97
CA TRP A 441 -16.93 -1.99 -13.62
C TRP A 441 -18.34 -2.17 -14.19
N LEU A 442 -19.37 -1.73 -13.46
CA LEU A 442 -20.76 -2.02 -13.81
C LEU A 442 -21.44 -0.87 -14.56
N ILE A 443 -21.19 0.37 -14.14
CA ILE A 443 -21.83 1.53 -14.79
C ILE A 443 -21.08 1.93 -16.06
N ARG A 444 -19.76 2.20 -15.94
CA ARG A 444 -18.94 2.65 -17.08
C ARG A 444 -18.37 1.52 -17.92
N ARG A 445 -18.39 0.30 -17.42
CA ARG A 445 -17.86 -0.86 -18.12
C ARG A 445 -16.43 -0.63 -18.62
N THR A 446 -15.60 -0.05 -17.73
CA THR A 446 -14.20 0.34 -17.96
C THR A 446 -13.94 1.45 -18.99
N LYS A 447 -14.98 2.11 -19.52
CA LYS A 447 -14.83 3.23 -20.44
C LYS A 447 -14.59 4.53 -19.66
N ILE A 448 -13.39 5.04 -19.70
CA ILE A 448 -12.95 6.21 -18.93
C ILE A 448 -12.32 7.24 -19.86
N ASN A 449 -12.81 8.47 -19.81
CA ASN A 449 -12.17 9.61 -20.48
C ASN A 449 -11.17 10.25 -19.50
N VAL A 450 -9.91 9.80 -19.54
CA VAL A 450 -8.89 10.24 -18.60
C VAL A 450 -8.57 11.74 -18.71
N PRO A 451 -8.47 12.37 -19.90
CA PRO A 451 -8.28 13.82 -20.00
C PRO A 451 -9.34 14.65 -19.27
N GLU A 452 -10.59 14.22 -19.27
CA GLU A 452 -11.67 14.95 -18.61
C GLU A 452 -11.60 14.90 -17.08
N LEU A 453 -10.76 14.04 -16.50
CA LEU A 453 -10.49 14.03 -15.05
C LEU A 453 -9.73 15.30 -14.58
N TYR A 454 -9.14 16.05 -15.50
CA TYR A 454 -8.30 17.20 -15.21
C TYR A 454 -8.90 18.54 -15.67
N THR A 455 -10.14 18.56 -16.09
CA THR A 455 -10.87 19.79 -16.50
C THR A 455 -12.01 20.12 -15.54
N ASP A 456 -12.22 21.39 -15.30
CA ASP A 456 -13.35 21.94 -14.52
C ASP A 456 -14.43 22.56 -15.43
N ALA A 457 -14.41 22.23 -16.72
CA ALA A 457 -15.46 22.64 -17.66
C ALA A 457 -16.83 22.06 -17.25
N PRO A 458 -17.88 22.88 -17.15
CA PRO A 458 -19.22 22.41 -16.75
C PRO A 458 -19.83 21.34 -17.66
N THR A 459 -19.36 21.25 -18.89
CA THR A 459 -19.79 20.27 -19.91
C THR A 459 -19.06 18.93 -19.81
N ALA A 460 -17.97 18.85 -19.02
CA ALA A 460 -17.16 17.64 -18.88
C ALA A 460 -17.91 16.55 -18.10
N THR A 461 -17.62 15.28 -18.43
CA THR A 461 -18.29 14.09 -17.89
C THR A 461 -18.25 14.03 -16.37
N TYR A 462 -17.13 14.42 -15.75
CA TYR A 462 -16.91 14.30 -14.30
C TYR A 462 -17.20 15.58 -13.52
N PHE A 463 -17.70 16.62 -14.17
CA PHE A 463 -18.17 17.83 -13.50
C PHE A 463 -19.47 17.58 -12.72
N TYR A 464 -20.33 16.70 -13.22
CA TYR A 464 -21.62 16.36 -12.61
C TYR A 464 -22.43 17.61 -12.21
N ARG A 465 -22.74 17.77 -10.93
CA ARG A 465 -23.45 18.93 -10.38
C ARG A 465 -22.49 19.75 -9.52
N GLY A 466 -21.92 20.81 -10.08
CA GLY A 466 -20.98 21.66 -9.35
C GLY A 466 -19.70 20.93 -8.90
N GLY A 467 -19.22 19.98 -9.67
CA GLY A 467 -18.03 19.19 -9.36
C GLY A 467 -18.25 17.98 -8.45
N VAL A 468 -19.50 17.69 -8.04
CA VAL A 468 -19.87 16.59 -7.15
C VAL A 468 -20.92 15.71 -7.80
N ASN A 469 -20.77 14.38 -7.69
CA ASN A 469 -21.79 13.43 -8.11
C ASN A 469 -22.79 13.19 -6.95
N PRO A 470 -24.02 13.74 -7.03
CA PRO A 470 -24.98 13.59 -5.94
C PRO A 470 -25.44 12.14 -5.75
N ARG A 471 -25.40 11.32 -6.80
CA ARG A 471 -25.78 9.89 -6.73
C ARG A 471 -24.75 9.08 -5.94
N ALA A 472 -23.45 9.41 -6.10
CA ALA A 472 -22.40 8.78 -5.32
C ALA A 472 -22.49 9.15 -3.83
N ILE A 473 -22.78 10.41 -3.52
CA ILE A 473 -22.98 10.85 -2.13
C ILE A 473 -24.21 10.18 -1.52
N ALA A 474 -25.35 10.12 -2.27
CA ALA A 474 -26.58 9.47 -1.80
C ALA A 474 -26.42 7.95 -1.59
N ALA A 475 -25.52 7.30 -2.29
CA ALA A 475 -25.19 5.88 -2.06
C ALA A 475 -24.20 5.72 -0.89
N PHE A 476 -23.17 6.58 -0.82
CA PHE A 476 -22.11 6.50 0.18
C PHE A 476 -22.58 6.80 1.59
N VAL A 477 -23.25 7.94 1.81
CA VAL A 477 -23.57 8.44 3.17
C VAL A 477 -24.48 7.48 3.95
N PRO A 478 -25.62 7.02 3.43
CA PRO A 478 -26.46 6.05 4.16
C PRO A 478 -25.73 4.72 4.41
N ALA A 479 -24.98 4.22 3.42
CA ALA A 479 -24.21 2.99 3.58
C ALA A 479 -23.14 3.12 4.67
N ALA A 480 -22.45 4.26 4.74
CA ALA A 480 -21.47 4.55 5.79
C ALA A 480 -22.14 4.63 7.18
N ILE A 481 -23.29 5.27 7.30
CA ILE A 481 -24.05 5.34 8.57
C ILE A 481 -24.43 3.93 9.03
N VAL A 482 -24.98 3.09 8.13
CA VAL A 482 -25.35 1.71 8.46
C VAL A 482 -24.13 0.89 8.85
N ALA A 483 -23.03 0.99 8.10
CA ALA A 483 -21.80 0.25 8.40
C ALA A 483 -21.15 0.68 9.72
N LEU A 484 -21.16 1.98 10.04
CA LEU A 484 -20.70 2.49 11.34
C LEU A 484 -21.61 2.02 12.47
N ALA A 485 -22.93 2.00 12.25
CA ALA A 485 -23.86 1.46 13.25
C ALA A 485 -23.58 -0.03 13.51
N ILE A 486 -23.36 -0.84 12.46
CA ILE A 486 -22.97 -2.24 12.59
C ILE A 486 -21.64 -2.41 13.34
N ALA A 487 -20.68 -1.51 13.10
CA ALA A 487 -19.37 -1.57 13.75
C ALA A 487 -19.42 -1.22 15.24
N PHE A 488 -20.26 -0.27 15.65
CA PHE A 488 -20.18 0.34 16.99
C PHE A 488 -21.39 0.10 17.90
N VAL A 489 -22.58 -0.15 17.36
CA VAL A 489 -23.76 -0.37 18.19
C VAL A 489 -23.71 -1.78 18.79
N PRO A 490 -23.80 -1.92 20.13
CA PRO A 490 -23.66 -3.24 20.81
C PRO A 490 -24.63 -4.31 20.31
N LEU A 491 -25.82 -3.92 19.86
CA LEU A 491 -26.82 -4.82 19.27
C LEU A 491 -26.27 -5.63 18.09
N PHE A 492 -25.36 -5.01 17.31
CA PHE A 492 -24.78 -5.63 16.10
C PHE A 492 -23.44 -6.32 16.36
N LYS A 493 -22.98 -6.43 17.62
CA LYS A 493 -21.71 -7.05 17.98
C LYS A 493 -21.45 -8.40 17.29
N PRO A 494 -22.44 -9.34 17.14
CA PRO A 494 -22.23 -10.61 16.46
C PRO A 494 -21.86 -10.49 14.96
N VAL A 495 -22.27 -9.41 14.31
CA VAL A 495 -22.05 -9.15 12.87
C VAL A 495 -21.08 -8.00 12.60
N SER A 496 -20.59 -7.32 13.64
CA SER A 496 -19.67 -6.18 13.51
C SER A 496 -18.38 -6.50 12.72
N PRO A 497 -17.80 -7.73 12.75
CA PRO A 497 -16.66 -8.07 11.93
C PRO A 497 -16.92 -7.99 10.41
N PHE A 498 -18.19 -8.02 10.01
CA PHE A 498 -18.61 -7.94 8.60
C PHE A 498 -19.03 -6.52 8.18
N SER A 499 -18.85 -5.51 9.03
CA SER A 499 -19.29 -4.12 8.76
C SER A 499 -18.79 -3.58 7.42
N TRP A 500 -17.54 -3.90 7.04
CA TRP A 500 -16.99 -3.53 5.75
C TRP A 500 -17.80 -4.10 4.57
N PHE A 501 -18.18 -5.37 4.64
CA PHE A 501 -18.95 -6.05 3.59
C PHE A 501 -20.36 -5.49 3.46
N PHE A 502 -21.03 -5.24 4.59
CA PHE A 502 -22.34 -4.59 4.59
C PHE A 502 -22.25 -3.19 3.98
N GLY A 503 -21.25 -2.41 4.40
CA GLY A 503 -21.03 -1.06 3.86
C GLY A 503 -20.75 -1.06 2.36
N ALA A 504 -19.84 -1.93 1.91
CA ALA A 504 -19.51 -2.06 0.50
C ALA A 504 -20.70 -2.56 -0.34
N GLY A 505 -21.42 -3.58 0.14
CA GLY A 505 -22.57 -4.15 -0.56
C GLY A 505 -23.75 -3.19 -0.68
N ILE A 506 -24.11 -2.50 0.42
CA ILE A 506 -25.20 -1.50 0.43
C ILE A 506 -24.84 -0.34 -0.50
N ALA A 507 -23.60 0.18 -0.42
CA ALA A 507 -23.17 1.28 -1.27
C ALA A 507 -23.12 0.88 -2.75
N ALA A 508 -22.64 -0.32 -3.07
CA ALA A 508 -22.59 -0.85 -4.42
C ALA A 508 -24.01 -0.99 -5.02
N LEU A 509 -24.93 -1.61 -4.28
CA LEU A 509 -26.30 -1.80 -4.72
C LEU A 509 -27.03 -0.45 -4.88
N SER A 510 -26.93 0.42 -3.89
CA SER A 510 -27.55 1.75 -3.92
C SER A 510 -27.02 2.56 -5.10
N TYR A 511 -25.71 2.57 -5.31
CA TYR A 511 -25.12 3.29 -6.43
C TYR A 511 -25.51 2.69 -7.78
N TYR A 512 -25.56 1.37 -7.90
CA TYR A 512 -26.00 0.69 -9.12
C TYR A 512 -27.44 1.06 -9.50
N VAL A 513 -28.34 1.19 -8.52
CA VAL A 513 -29.73 1.60 -8.73
C VAL A 513 -29.84 3.09 -9.10
N LEU A 514 -29.07 3.95 -8.43
CA LEU A 514 -29.14 5.40 -8.60
C LEU A 514 -28.41 5.91 -9.85
N ALA A 515 -27.37 5.20 -10.31
CA ALA A 515 -26.53 5.65 -11.41
C ALA A 515 -27.21 5.55 -12.77
N ASP A 516 -26.75 6.37 -13.72
CA ASP A 516 -27.22 6.35 -15.10
C ASP A 516 -26.54 5.21 -15.88
N ARG A 517 -27.20 4.07 -15.91
CA ARG A 517 -26.71 2.83 -16.54
C ARG A 517 -26.79 2.83 -18.06
N HIS A 518 -27.57 3.73 -18.63
CA HIS A 518 -27.84 3.81 -20.06
C HIS A 518 -27.05 4.89 -20.78
N ARG A 519 -26.30 5.69 -20.01
CA ARG A 519 -25.43 6.72 -20.58
C ARG A 519 -24.31 6.06 -21.41
N ASP A 520 -24.07 6.58 -22.60
CA ASP A 520 -22.90 6.18 -23.38
C ASP A 520 -21.65 6.88 -22.87
N TYR A 521 -20.64 6.09 -22.52
CA TYR A 521 -19.38 6.56 -21.98
C TYR A 521 -18.28 6.39 -23.03
N HIS A 522 -17.44 7.42 -23.19
CA HIS A 522 -16.31 7.38 -24.11
C HIS A 522 -15.05 6.93 -23.39
N ASP A 523 -14.23 6.12 -24.07
CA ASP A 523 -12.95 5.62 -23.57
C ASP A 523 -11.81 6.41 -24.23
N VAL A 524 -11.09 7.24 -23.46
CA VAL A 524 -9.98 8.05 -23.95
C VAL A 524 -8.78 7.86 -23.02
N SER A 525 -7.63 7.50 -23.60
CA SER A 525 -6.38 7.33 -22.85
C SER A 525 -5.88 8.65 -22.22
N GLY A 526 -5.14 8.55 -21.13
CA GLY A 526 -4.46 9.70 -20.50
C GLY A 526 -3.22 10.17 -21.23
N GLU A 527 -2.68 9.42 -22.18
CA GLU A 527 -1.45 9.77 -22.90
C GLU A 527 -1.53 11.04 -23.74
N PRO A 528 -2.70 11.41 -24.32
CA PRO A 528 -2.85 12.69 -25.04
C PRO A 528 -2.66 13.94 -24.15
N ILE A 529 -2.70 13.81 -22.82
CA ILE A 529 -2.40 14.93 -21.93
C ILE A 529 -0.91 15.25 -22.08
N ALA A 530 -0.60 16.36 -22.72
CA ALA A 530 0.75 16.85 -22.85
C ALA A 530 1.30 17.21 -21.47
N ILE A 531 2.20 16.36 -20.96
CA ILE A 531 3.00 16.70 -19.78
C ILE A 531 4.18 17.51 -20.32
N PRO A 532 4.35 18.79 -19.92
CA PRO A 532 5.55 19.52 -20.25
C PRO A 532 6.75 18.71 -19.75
N SER A 533 7.67 18.40 -20.64
CA SER A 533 8.96 17.83 -20.26
C SER A 533 9.68 18.88 -19.44
N VAL A 534 9.76 18.70 -18.14
CA VAL A 534 10.70 19.45 -17.30
C VAL A 534 12.07 18.87 -17.57
N HIS A 535 12.87 19.58 -18.34
CA HIS A 535 14.30 19.33 -18.52
C HIS A 535 15.07 19.79 -17.28
#